data_38904807df13be22738aa88999259318
#
_entry.id   38904807df13be22738aa88999259318
#
_cell.length_a   1.000
_cell.length_b   1.000
_cell.length_c   1.000
_cell.angle_alpha   90.00
_cell.angle_beta   90.00
_cell.angle_gamma   90.00
#
_symmetry.space_group_name_H-M   'P 1'
#
loop_
_entity.id
_entity.type
_entity.pdbx_description
1 polymer ?
#
loop_
_entity_poly.entity_id
_entity_poly.type
_entity_poly.pdbx_seq_one_letter_code
_entity_poly.pdbx_strand_id
1 'polypeptide(L)'
;MSNDSTKKSFRPQQDETLQKGKKRSVDRYIVSRLLTYIKPYKTLVASAIAITIAGSFLGPLRPYLTKVAIDDYIVHGNLKGLTIISMLLAGAILLDGIKQYITTWMTQIIGQKAVYDIRMDIFRHLQKLPARFYDRNPIGRLITRTTSDVESLNEMLSSGIITILGDLLQLFFIVVLMAWIDWQLTLIVLSILPVMIYATILFKNRVRIAFQDVLTHLARLNTFFQEHLTGMSIVQLFNREEREAVKYAAINADHRDANIRTVFYFSIYYPLIETLSSAAAGLVIWYSAVRLLKADLSIGVVVSFVQYIWLFFRPLQHLSDRFNVIQTAIASSDRIIRLLDEHEGIEDPSGKQQIETFRETIEFKNVWFAYESENWILKDISFTINRGEKIAIVGATGSGKTTLINILSRLYPFAKGSVTIDGIELPGIAEHSVRKLIGVVMQDVFLFSGTIRENLAFGNPDVSDEELREAARIVGADRFIDELPGGYQYRVLENGTGLSSGQKQLIAFVRALLYNPEILVLDEATSSVDTETESLIDAATSRLMSERTSIIIAHRLSTVQKADRILVLHKGVTRESGNHQELLAKRGLYYKLYLLQHPEQGILTGALSSIPGRE
;
A
#
# COMPACT_ATOMS: atom_id res chain seq x y z
N MET A 1 27.22 12.98 48.51
CA MET A 1 28.00 13.79 47.58
C MET A 1 27.54 13.36 46.20
N SER A 2 26.45 13.86 45.70
CA SER A 2 26.24 15.10 44.96
C SER A 2 27.10 15.16 43.68
N ASN A 3 26.51 14.82 42.54
CA ASN A 3 26.73 15.64 41.35
C ASN A 3 25.56 15.46 40.37
N ASP A 4 24.72 16.46 40.44
CA ASP A 4 23.62 16.76 39.55
C ASP A 4 24.21 17.52 38.35
N SER A 5 24.15 16.98 37.14
CA SER A 5 24.52 17.71 35.93
C SER A 5 23.34 17.76 34.96
N THR A 6 22.61 18.85 35.13
CA THR A 6 21.62 19.43 34.23
C THR A 6 22.00 19.31 32.73
N LYS A 7 21.36 18.41 31.99
CA LYS A 7 21.31 18.46 30.53
C LYS A 7 20.25 19.49 30.13
N LYS A 8 20.64 20.74 29.89
CA LYS A 8 19.87 21.72 29.13
C LYS A 8 19.72 21.22 27.68
N SER A 9 18.52 20.83 27.29
CA SER A 9 18.15 20.59 25.90
C SER A 9 18.12 21.92 25.13
N PHE A 10 19.09 22.12 24.28
CA PHE A 10 19.09 23.18 23.28
C PHE A 10 18.01 22.87 22.23
N ARG A 11 16.89 23.59 22.26
CA ARG A 11 15.91 23.64 21.17
C ARG A 11 16.23 24.84 20.29
N PRO A 12 16.50 24.66 19.00
CA PRO A 12 16.60 25.81 18.09
C PRO A 12 15.20 26.33 17.76
N GLN A 13 14.91 27.55 18.18
CA GLN A 13 13.65 28.29 17.91
C GLN A 13 13.53 28.81 16.45
N GLN A 14 14.42 28.45 15.54
CA GLN A 14 14.47 29.04 14.19
C GLN A 14 13.74 28.25 13.09
N ASP A 15 13.08 27.10 13.40
CA ASP A 15 12.54 26.20 12.34
C ASP A 15 11.01 26.27 12.13
N GLU A 16 10.25 26.90 13.02
CA GLU A 16 8.77 26.89 12.91
C GLU A 16 8.21 27.73 11.76
N THR A 17 8.84 28.82 11.40
CA THR A 17 8.39 29.72 10.32
C THR A 17 8.75 29.17 8.94
N LEU A 18 9.91 28.54 8.80
CA LEU A 18 10.32 27.84 7.57
C LEU A 18 9.53 26.55 7.33
N GLN A 19 9.17 25.84 8.39
CA GLN A 19 8.30 24.65 8.28
C GLN A 19 6.86 25.02 7.92
N LYS A 20 6.32 26.13 8.43
CA LYS A 20 4.97 26.62 8.04
C LYS A 20 4.90 27.06 6.58
N GLY A 21 5.94 27.69 6.06
CA GLY A 21 6.04 28.10 4.65
C GLY A 21 6.14 26.88 3.70
N LYS A 22 6.99 25.91 4.04
CA LYS A 22 7.10 24.63 3.31
C LYS A 22 5.81 23.82 3.35
N LYS A 23 5.14 23.77 4.51
CA LYS A 23 3.88 23.04 4.68
C LYS A 23 2.75 23.62 3.79
N ARG A 24 2.61 24.94 3.72
CA ARG A 24 1.62 25.62 2.86
C ARG A 24 1.84 25.41 1.37
N SER A 25 3.10 25.34 0.89
CA SER A 25 3.42 25.05 -0.51
C SER A 25 3.16 23.59 -0.88
N VAL A 26 3.43 22.67 0.04
CA VAL A 26 3.15 21.24 -0.11
C VAL A 26 1.63 20.99 -0.16
N ASP A 27 0.85 21.58 0.74
CA ASP A 27 -0.61 21.44 0.75
C ASP A 27 -1.24 21.93 -0.58
N ARG A 28 -0.75 23.03 -1.14
CA ARG A 28 -1.24 23.55 -2.42
C ARG A 28 -0.90 22.64 -3.60
N TYR A 29 0.30 22.06 -3.61
CA TYR A 29 0.73 21.10 -4.61
C TYR A 29 -0.13 19.84 -4.56
N ILE A 30 -0.35 19.28 -3.38
CA ILE A 30 -1.18 18.10 -3.16
C ILE A 30 -2.60 18.33 -3.68
N VAL A 31 -3.22 19.45 -3.29
CA VAL A 31 -4.57 19.80 -3.74
C VAL A 31 -4.64 19.95 -5.26
N SER A 32 -3.65 20.59 -5.89
CA SER A 32 -3.62 20.76 -7.35
C SER A 32 -3.51 19.43 -8.09
N ARG A 33 -2.70 18.48 -7.58
CA ARG A 33 -2.56 17.13 -8.14
C ARG A 33 -3.86 16.32 -7.99
N LEU A 34 -4.52 16.41 -6.84
CA LEU A 34 -5.82 15.75 -6.63
C LEU A 34 -6.90 16.31 -7.57
N LEU A 35 -6.89 17.61 -7.81
CA LEU A 35 -7.83 18.24 -8.75
C LEU A 35 -7.65 17.71 -10.19
N THR A 36 -6.47 17.20 -10.55
CA THR A 36 -6.23 16.58 -11.85
C THR A 36 -7.10 15.32 -12.03
N TYR A 37 -7.30 14.52 -10.98
CA TYR A 37 -8.17 13.34 -10.99
C TYR A 37 -9.66 13.66 -10.99
N ILE A 38 -10.03 14.88 -10.55
CA ILE A 38 -11.42 15.36 -10.57
C ILE A 38 -11.75 16.00 -11.93
N LYS A 39 -10.76 16.56 -12.61
CA LYS A 39 -10.92 17.31 -13.87
C LYS A 39 -11.69 16.55 -14.97
N PRO A 40 -11.53 15.23 -15.19
CA PRO A 40 -12.32 14.47 -16.15
C PRO A 40 -13.82 14.49 -15.84
N TYR A 41 -14.18 14.65 -14.56
CA TYR A 41 -15.57 14.61 -14.06
C TYR A 41 -16.15 15.99 -13.78
N LYS A 42 -15.57 17.07 -14.36
CA LYS A 42 -15.94 18.47 -14.09
C LYS A 42 -17.43 18.77 -14.27
N THR A 43 -18.11 18.13 -15.21
CA THR A 43 -19.55 18.31 -15.44
C THR A 43 -20.37 17.76 -14.29
N LEU A 44 -20.05 16.55 -13.80
CA LEU A 44 -20.70 15.97 -12.62
C LEU A 44 -20.44 16.81 -11.36
N VAL A 45 -19.21 17.29 -11.18
CA VAL A 45 -18.85 18.15 -10.04
C VAL A 45 -19.59 19.47 -10.11
N ALA A 46 -19.63 20.13 -11.27
CA ALA A 46 -20.35 21.38 -11.46
C ALA A 46 -21.86 21.20 -11.21
N SER A 47 -22.46 20.11 -11.70
CA SER A 47 -23.87 19.78 -11.45
C SER A 47 -24.14 19.52 -9.96
N ALA A 48 -23.28 18.77 -9.27
CA ALA A 48 -23.41 18.51 -7.84
C ALA A 48 -23.32 19.81 -7.02
N ILE A 49 -22.38 20.70 -7.36
CA ILE A 49 -22.24 22.01 -6.73
C ILE A 49 -23.47 22.87 -7.00
N ALA A 50 -23.97 22.94 -8.25
CA ALA A 50 -25.12 23.72 -8.61
C ALA A 50 -26.40 23.25 -7.87
N ILE A 51 -26.63 21.93 -7.80
CA ILE A 51 -27.75 21.36 -7.05
C ILE A 51 -27.60 21.64 -5.54
N THR A 52 -26.37 21.56 -5.01
CA THR A 52 -26.10 21.89 -3.60
C THR A 52 -26.41 23.35 -3.31
N ILE A 53 -25.96 24.28 -4.15
CA ILE A 53 -26.20 25.71 -3.97
C ILE A 53 -27.74 25.99 -4.06
N ALA A 54 -28.37 25.52 -5.12
CA ALA A 54 -29.82 25.74 -5.32
C ALA A 54 -30.65 25.11 -4.20
N GLY A 55 -30.26 23.95 -3.72
CA GLY A 55 -31.00 23.23 -2.68
C GLY A 55 -30.68 23.65 -1.24
N SER A 56 -29.56 24.39 -0.99
CA SER A 56 -29.21 24.83 0.36
C SER A 56 -30.24 25.75 1.00
N PHE A 57 -31.09 26.39 0.19
CA PHE A 57 -32.18 27.23 0.66
C PHE A 57 -33.41 26.44 1.12
N LEU A 58 -33.63 25.21 0.62
CA LEU A 58 -34.85 24.41 0.92
C LEU A 58 -34.98 24.06 2.40
N GLY A 59 -33.87 23.71 3.05
CA GLY A 59 -33.86 23.42 4.50
C GLY A 59 -34.32 24.62 5.34
N PRO A 60 -33.66 25.79 5.21
CA PRO A 60 -34.04 27.03 5.89
C PRO A 60 -35.46 27.57 5.54
N LEU A 61 -36.00 27.21 4.39
CA LEU A 61 -37.35 27.62 4.00
C LEU A 61 -38.46 26.98 4.86
N ARG A 62 -38.23 25.80 5.42
CA ARG A 62 -39.25 25.06 6.20
C ARG A 62 -39.73 25.81 7.44
N PRO A 63 -38.87 26.32 8.33
CA PRO A 63 -39.29 27.11 9.48
C PRO A 63 -40.04 28.39 9.05
N TYR A 64 -39.63 29.02 7.96
CA TYR A 64 -40.32 30.18 7.41
C TYR A 64 -41.75 29.83 6.95
N LEU A 65 -41.92 28.75 6.19
CA LEU A 65 -43.27 28.29 5.78
C LEU A 65 -44.14 27.91 6.99
N THR A 66 -43.52 27.34 8.04
CA THR A 66 -44.23 27.08 9.31
C THR A 66 -44.72 28.36 9.96
N LYS A 67 -43.88 29.41 9.98
CA LYS A 67 -44.29 30.74 10.46
C LYS A 67 -45.50 31.25 9.71
N VAL A 68 -45.46 31.26 8.36
CA VAL A 68 -46.56 31.70 7.52
C VAL A 68 -47.83 30.85 7.75
N ALA A 69 -47.68 29.54 7.90
CA ALA A 69 -48.83 28.67 8.19
C ALA A 69 -49.53 29.04 9.50
N ILE A 70 -48.76 29.35 10.54
CA ILE A 70 -49.32 29.72 11.85
C ILE A 70 -49.93 31.12 11.82
N ASP A 71 -49.16 32.14 11.40
CA ASP A 71 -49.53 33.52 11.52
C ASP A 71 -50.65 33.92 10.56
N ASP A 72 -50.56 33.52 9.27
CA ASP A 72 -51.46 34.00 8.24
C ASP A 72 -52.70 33.12 8.04
N TYR A 73 -52.62 31.82 8.40
CA TYR A 73 -53.72 30.88 8.13
C TYR A 73 -54.33 30.25 9.38
N ILE A 74 -53.56 29.76 10.36
CA ILE A 74 -54.11 29.13 11.56
C ILE A 74 -54.79 30.17 12.45
N VAL A 75 -54.09 31.28 12.74
CA VAL A 75 -54.63 32.35 13.61
C VAL A 75 -55.88 32.96 13.03
N HIS A 76 -56.00 33.04 11.70
CA HIS A 76 -57.16 33.61 11.01
C HIS A 76 -58.22 32.57 10.59
N GLY A 77 -58.06 31.28 10.95
CA GLY A 77 -59.02 30.23 10.63
C GLY A 77 -59.18 29.91 9.14
N ASN A 78 -58.20 30.27 8.29
CA ASN A 78 -58.27 30.08 6.85
C ASN A 78 -57.84 28.70 6.41
N LEU A 79 -58.76 27.74 6.37
CA LEU A 79 -58.48 26.33 6.00
C LEU A 79 -57.98 26.17 4.57
N LYS A 80 -58.43 26.96 3.60
CA LYS A 80 -57.96 26.86 2.22
C LYS A 80 -56.51 27.30 2.08
N GLY A 81 -56.12 28.40 2.71
CA GLY A 81 -54.73 28.84 2.76
C GLY A 81 -53.82 27.86 3.51
N LEU A 82 -54.31 27.30 4.62
CA LEU A 82 -53.60 26.28 5.37
C LEU A 82 -53.29 25.02 4.53
N THR A 83 -54.26 24.58 3.72
CA THR A 83 -54.05 23.44 2.82
C THR A 83 -52.96 23.73 1.79
N ILE A 84 -52.97 24.94 1.19
CA ILE A 84 -51.94 25.32 0.19
C ILE A 84 -50.54 25.37 0.82
N ILE A 85 -50.38 26.04 1.97
CA ILE A 85 -49.08 26.16 2.62
C ILE A 85 -48.56 24.82 3.12
N SER A 86 -49.44 23.92 3.58
CA SER A 86 -49.10 22.55 3.97
C SER A 86 -48.61 21.72 2.78
N MET A 87 -49.23 21.87 1.60
CA MET A 87 -48.76 21.26 0.36
C MET A 87 -47.40 21.81 -0.06
N LEU A 88 -47.17 23.13 0.06
CA LEU A 88 -45.87 23.74 -0.21
C LEU A 88 -44.81 23.24 0.76
N LEU A 89 -45.12 23.09 2.04
CA LEU A 89 -44.22 22.53 3.05
C LEU A 89 -43.87 21.07 2.71
N ALA A 90 -44.88 20.25 2.39
CA ALA A 90 -44.67 18.87 1.97
C ALA A 90 -43.81 18.80 0.69
N GLY A 91 -44.09 19.67 -0.30
CA GLY A 91 -43.28 19.80 -1.51
C GLY A 91 -41.83 20.19 -1.22
N ALA A 92 -41.61 21.16 -0.32
CA ALA A 92 -40.26 21.56 0.07
C ALA A 92 -39.49 20.41 0.76
N ILE A 93 -40.16 19.62 1.60
CA ILE A 93 -39.55 18.43 2.24
C ILE A 93 -39.19 17.38 1.19
N LEU A 94 -40.07 17.08 0.27
CA LEU A 94 -39.82 16.11 -0.80
C LEU A 94 -38.68 16.56 -1.72
N LEU A 95 -38.68 17.85 -2.13
CA LEU A 95 -37.59 18.40 -2.95
C LEU A 95 -36.25 18.38 -2.24
N ASP A 96 -36.21 18.67 -0.95
CA ASP A 96 -34.98 18.57 -0.17
C ASP A 96 -34.47 17.12 -0.05
N GLY A 97 -35.41 16.15 0.13
CA GLY A 97 -35.08 14.73 0.11
C GLY A 97 -34.51 14.26 -1.24
N ILE A 98 -35.16 14.67 -2.35
CA ILE A 98 -34.68 14.38 -3.72
C ILE A 98 -33.31 15.02 -3.95
N LYS A 99 -33.11 16.28 -3.58
CA LYS A 99 -31.84 16.98 -3.65
C LYS A 99 -30.74 16.21 -2.88
N GLN A 100 -31.03 15.82 -1.63
CA GLN A 100 -30.09 15.09 -0.80
C GLN A 100 -29.70 13.77 -1.45
N TYR A 101 -30.67 13.01 -1.98
CA TYR A 101 -30.41 11.77 -2.70
C TYR A 101 -29.51 11.99 -3.91
N ILE A 102 -29.86 12.95 -4.79
CA ILE A 102 -29.08 13.22 -6.01
C ILE A 102 -27.67 13.69 -5.67
N THR A 103 -27.51 14.61 -4.72
CA THR A 103 -26.20 15.13 -4.32
C THR A 103 -25.32 14.01 -3.76
N THR A 104 -25.86 13.19 -2.85
CA THR A 104 -25.13 12.07 -2.26
C THR A 104 -24.72 11.06 -3.33
N TRP A 105 -25.63 10.70 -4.22
CA TRP A 105 -25.36 9.77 -5.32
C TRP A 105 -24.29 10.29 -6.28
N MET A 106 -24.37 11.56 -6.68
CA MET A 106 -23.38 12.19 -7.57
C MET A 106 -22.01 12.28 -6.93
N THR A 107 -21.93 12.72 -5.68
CA THR A 107 -20.65 12.85 -4.97
C THR A 107 -19.98 11.49 -4.75
N GLN A 108 -20.78 10.45 -4.46
CA GLN A 108 -20.27 9.09 -4.33
C GLN A 108 -19.71 8.54 -5.65
N ILE A 109 -20.41 8.79 -6.78
CA ILE A 109 -19.89 8.40 -8.11
C ILE A 109 -18.58 9.12 -8.44
N ILE A 110 -18.50 10.44 -8.16
CA ILE A 110 -17.27 11.21 -8.38
C ILE A 110 -16.13 10.62 -7.57
N GLY A 111 -16.36 10.36 -6.28
CA GLY A 111 -15.37 9.76 -5.40
C GLY A 111 -14.87 8.40 -5.90
N GLN A 112 -15.78 7.48 -6.23
CA GLN A 112 -15.43 6.13 -6.70
C GLN A 112 -14.70 6.14 -8.05
N LYS A 113 -15.08 7.01 -9.00
CA LYS A 113 -14.37 7.13 -10.28
C LYS A 113 -12.96 7.69 -10.09
N ALA A 114 -12.78 8.74 -9.29
CA ALA A 114 -11.46 9.29 -8.99
C ALA A 114 -10.56 8.26 -8.28
N VAL A 115 -11.12 7.49 -7.35
CA VAL A 115 -10.42 6.39 -6.65
C VAL A 115 -9.98 5.30 -7.62
N TYR A 116 -10.85 4.92 -8.56
CA TYR A 116 -10.50 3.95 -9.58
C TYR A 116 -9.29 4.42 -10.41
N ASP A 117 -9.32 5.66 -10.89
CA ASP A 117 -8.22 6.23 -11.68
C ASP A 117 -6.91 6.28 -10.86
N ILE A 118 -6.97 6.73 -9.60
CA ILE A 118 -5.81 6.77 -8.70
C ILE A 118 -5.24 5.36 -8.47
N ARG A 119 -6.08 4.36 -8.20
CA ARG A 119 -5.64 2.97 -8.01
C ARG A 119 -4.96 2.41 -9.26
N MET A 120 -5.52 2.68 -10.42
CA MET A 120 -4.93 2.25 -11.69
C MET A 120 -3.58 2.90 -11.93
N ASP A 121 -3.44 4.20 -11.66
CA ASP A 121 -2.18 4.91 -11.82
C ASP A 121 -1.12 4.43 -10.82
N ILE A 122 -1.49 4.20 -9.55
CA ILE A 122 -0.59 3.60 -8.56
C ILE A 122 -0.12 2.23 -9.04
N PHE A 123 -1.04 1.37 -9.49
CA PHE A 123 -0.69 0.02 -9.91
C PHE A 123 0.24 0.01 -11.13
N ARG A 124 -0.07 0.83 -12.15
CA ARG A 124 0.79 0.99 -13.33
C ARG A 124 2.16 1.56 -12.98
N HIS A 125 2.21 2.47 -12.02
CA HIS A 125 3.46 3.06 -11.56
C HIS A 125 4.30 2.05 -10.80
N LEU A 126 3.70 1.31 -9.86
CA LEU A 126 4.38 0.23 -9.13
C LEU A 126 5.03 -0.78 -10.08
N GLN A 127 4.35 -1.19 -11.16
CA GLN A 127 4.93 -2.13 -12.13
C GLN A 127 6.19 -1.61 -12.84
N LYS A 128 6.42 -0.30 -12.87
CA LYS A 128 7.59 0.32 -13.51
C LYS A 128 8.76 0.57 -12.56
N LEU A 129 8.53 0.45 -11.26
CA LEU A 129 9.56 0.70 -10.25
C LEU A 129 10.58 -0.45 -10.21
N PRO A 130 11.88 -0.15 -10.03
CA PRO A 130 12.94 -1.14 -9.99
C PRO A 130 12.87 -2.02 -8.73
N ALA A 131 13.49 -3.20 -8.78
CA ALA A 131 13.54 -4.15 -7.66
C ALA A 131 14.08 -3.50 -6.35
N ARG A 132 15.08 -2.61 -6.46
CA ARG A 132 15.63 -1.85 -5.34
C ARG A 132 14.58 -1.06 -4.54
N PHE A 133 13.52 -0.59 -5.21
CA PHE A 133 12.42 0.10 -4.51
C PHE A 133 11.69 -0.84 -3.56
N TYR A 134 11.45 -2.08 -3.99
CA TYR A 134 10.73 -3.09 -3.20
C TYR A 134 11.54 -3.58 -2.00
N ASP A 135 12.87 -3.65 -2.12
CA ASP A 135 13.76 -3.99 -1.00
C ASP A 135 13.69 -2.96 0.14
N ARG A 136 13.53 -1.68 -0.21
CA ARG A 136 13.48 -0.57 0.75
C ARG A 136 12.09 -0.29 1.29
N ASN A 137 11.06 -0.75 0.59
CA ASN A 137 9.67 -0.47 0.93
C ASN A 137 8.91 -1.76 1.23
N PRO A 138 8.57 -2.03 2.51
CA PRO A 138 7.79 -3.21 2.87
C PRO A 138 6.46 -3.29 2.10
N ILE A 139 6.12 -4.47 1.59
CA ILE A 139 4.91 -4.72 0.79
C ILE A 139 3.65 -4.27 1.51
N GLY A 140 3.53 -4.52 2.82
CA GLY A 140 2.39 -4.08 3.62
C GLY A 140 2.17 -2.56 3.59
N ARG A 141 3.25 -1.75 3.50
CA ARG A 141 3.14 -0.29 3.34
C ARG A 141 2.57 0.09 1.97
N LEU A 142 2.95 -0.62 0.92
CA LEU A 142 2.46 -0.39 -0.44
C LEU A 142 0.99 -0.79 -0.56
N ILE A 143 0.59 -1.91 0.04
CA ILE A 143 -0.81 -2.33 0.15
C ILE A 143 -1.64 -1.25 0.85
N THR A 144 -1.19 -0.73 1.99
CA THR A 144 -1.90 0.34 2.71
C THR A 144 -2.09 1.59 1.84
N ARG A 145 -1.10 1.96 1.00
CA ARG A 145 -1.20 3.10 0.08
C ARG A 145 -2.24 2.90 -1.00
N THR A 146 -2.40 1.67 -1.51
CA THR A 146 -3.38 1.34 -2.57
C THR A 146 -4.79 1.07 -2.03
N THR A 147 -4.93 0.79 -0.74
CA THR A 147 -6.20 0.49 -0.08
C THR A 147 -6.67 1.64 0.81
N SER A 148 -6.21 1.68 2.06
CA SER A 148 -6.70 2.60 3.10
C SER A 148 -6.42 4.07 2.79
N ASP A 149 -5.23 4.40 2.22
CA ASP A 149 -4.92 5.79 1.88
C ASP A 149 -5.81 6.30 0.74
N VAL A 150 -6.07 5.46 -0.27
CA VAL A 150 -6.99 5.82 -1.36
C VAL A 150 -8.43 5.91 -0.87
N GLU A 151 -8.86 5.07 0.09
CA GLU A 151 -10.20 5.16 0.68
C GLU A 151 -10.40 6.46 1.47
N SER A 152 -9.37 6.94 2.17
CA SER A 152 -9.42 8.27 2.81
C SER A 152 -9.64 9.41 1.82
N LEU A 153 -9.13 9.27 0.58
CA LEU A 153 -9.42 10.21 -0.51
C LEU A 153 -10.88 10.12 -0.97
N ASN A 154 -11.42 8.89 -1.06
CA ASN A 154 -12.82 8.70 -1.38
C ASN A 154 -13.74 9.44 -0.39
N GLU A 155 -13.49 9.27 0.91
CA GLU A 155 -14.28 9.97 1.95
C GLU A 155 -14.22 11.49 1.81
N MET A 156 -13.05 12.05 1.52
CA MET A 156 -12.90 13.49 1.29
C MET A 156 -13.66 13.96 0.05
N LEU A 157 -13.58 13.23 -1.06
CA LEU A 157 -14.19 13.61 -2.33
C LEU A 157 -15.70 13.42 -2.32
N SER A 158 -16.20 12.34 -1.70
CA SER A 158 -17.62 12.00 -1.67
C SER A 158 -18.40 12.73 -0.59
N SER A 159 -17.86 12.87 0.62
CA SER A 159 -18.58 13.43 1.77
C SER A 159 -17.90 14.65 2.40
N GLY A 160 -16.72 15.05 1.92
CA GLY A 160 -15.96 16.16 2.49
C GLY A 160 -16.31 17.52 1.91
N ILE A 161 -15.77 17.84 0.73
CA ILE A 161 -15.74 19.22 0.21
C ILE A 161 -17.12 19.76 -0.17
N ILE A 162 -17.92 19.00 -0.96
CA ILE A 162 -19.22 19.47 -1.45
C ILE A 162 -20.22 19.58 -0.31
N THR A 163 -20.15 18.67 0.66
CA THR A 163 -21.05 18.69 1.82
C THR A 163 -20.73 19.86 2.75
N ILE A 164 -19.43 20.16 3.00
CA ILE A 164 -19.04 21.36 3.77
C ILE A 164 -19.54 22.63 3.10
N LEU A 165 -19.42 22.72 1.77
CA LEU A 165 -19.96 23.87 1.03
C LEU A 165 -21.47 23.98 1.24
N GLY A 166 -22.22 22.87 1.17
CA GLY A 166 -23.65 22.83 1.44
C GLY A 166 -24.01 23.26 2.86
N ASP A 167 -23.28 22.75 3.85
CA ASP A 167 -23.48 23.10 5.26
C ASP A 167 -23.22 24.60 5.52
N LEU A 168 -22.15 25.17 4.94
CA LEU A 168 -21.84 26.59 5.06
C LEU A 168 -22.90 27.49 4.39
N LEU A 169 -23.35 27.12 3.20
CA LEU A 169 -24.41 27.83 2.51
C LEU A 169 -25.75 27.75 3.27
N GLN A 170 -26.06 26.58 3.81
CA GLN A 170 -27.25 26.39 4.64
C GLN A 170 -27.20 27.28 5.88
N LEU A 171 -26.05 27.32 6.61
CA LEU A 171 -25.86 28.21 7.75
C LEU A 171 -26.02 29.67 7.35
N PHE A 172 -25.47 30.08 6.22
CA PHE A 172 -25.64 31.44 5.70
C PHE A 172 -27.10 31.77 5.48
N PHE A 173 -27.88 30.92 4.76
CA PHE A 173 -29.29 31.15 4.54
C PHE A 173 -30.13 31.13 5.81
N ILE A 174 -29.79 30.30 6.80
CA ILE A 174 -30.47 30.31 8.10
C ILE A 174 -30.29 31.67 8.77
N VAL A 175 -29.03 32.17 8.87
CA VAL A 175 -28.76 33.47 9.50
C VAL A 175 -29.46 34.63 8.78
N VAL A 176 -29.45 34.61 7.42
CA VAL A 176 -30.12 35.63 6.62
C VAL A 176 -31.64 35.63 6.86
N LEU A 177 -32.28 34.45 6.84
CA LEU A 177 -33.73 34.35 7.06
C LEU A 177 -34.09 34.70 8.52
N MET A 178 -33.34 34.26 9.49
CA MET A 178 -33.55 34.64 10.90
C MET A 178 -33.45 36.16 11.07
N ALA A 179 -32.41 36.79 10.53
CA ALA A 179 -32.21 38.23 10.62
C ALA A 179 -33.30 39.03 9.89
N TRP A 180 -33.81 38.49 8.79
CA TRP A 180 -34.93 39.09 8.05
C TRP A 180 -36.26 38.99 8.80
N ILE A 181 -36.50 37.89 9.53
CA ILE A 181 -37.72 37.70 10.33
C ILE A 181 -37.68 38.57 11.58
N ASP A 182 -36.61 38.44 12.38
CA ASP A 182 -36.37 39.25 13.59
C ASP A 182 -34.89 39.32 13.94
N TRP A 183 -34.26 40.48 13.78
CA TRP A 183 -32.83 40.66 14.03
C TRP A 183 -32.43 40.56 15.52
N GLN A 184 -33.34 40.94 16.44
CA GLN A 184 -33.09 40.88 17.86
C GLN A 184 -33.03 39.45 18.38
N LEU A 185 -33.98 38.61 17.95
CA LEU A 185 -33.98 37.19 18.25
C LEU A 185 -32.75 36.51 17.64
N THR A 186 -32.35 36.91 16.42
CA THR A 186 -31.13 36.41 15.79
C THR A 186 -29.87 36.70 16.61
N LEU A 187 -29.74 37.91 17.17
CA LEU A 187 -28.62 38.26 18.04
C LEU A 187 -28.61 37.41 19.31
N ILE A 188 -29.79 37.09 19.89
CA ILE A 188 -29.87 36.19 21.05
C ILE A 188 -29.32 34.81 20.71
N VAL A 189 -29.69 34.23 19.59
CA VAL A 189 -29.18 32.91 19.13
C VAL A 189 -27.69 32.98 18.87
N LEU A 190 -27.21 34.02 18.16
CA LEU A 190 -25.80 34.21 17.87
C LEU A 190 -24.94 34.49 19.11
N SER A 191 -25.52 35.03 20.22
CA SER A 191 -24.79 35.28 21.45
C SER A 191 -24.26 34.01 22.13
N ILE A 192 -24.86 32.85 21.86
CA ILE A 192 -24.43 31.56 22.39
C ILE A 192 -23.29 30.97 21.55
N LEU A 193 -23.15 31.38 20.27
CA LEU A 193 -22.15 30.87 19.36
C LEU A 193 -20.70 30.98 19.87
N PRO A 194 -20.23 32.09 20.46
CA PRO A 194 -18.88 32.18 21.01
C PRO A 194 -18.61 31.15 22.12
N VAL A 195 -19.59 30.91 23.01
CA VAL A 195 -19.49 29.93 24.09
C VAL A 195 -19.37 28.52 23.50
N MET A 196 -20.18 28.21 22.49
CA MET A 196 -20.16 26.93 21.82
C MET A 196 -18.86 26.70 21.04
N ILE A 197 -18.34 27.71 20.34
CA ILE A 197 -17.05 27.64 19.64
C ILE A 197 -15.93 27.37 20.65
N TYR A 198 -15.92 28.08 21.80
CA TYR A 198 -14.93 27.85 22.84
C TYR A 198 -15.00 26.43 23.40
N ALA A 199 -16.19 25.94 23.72
CA ALA A 199 -16.41 24.56 24.18
C ALA A 199 -15.92 23.53 23.15
N THR A 200 -16.22 23.74 21.86
CA THR A 200 -15.79 22.87 20.76
C THR A 200 -14.27 22.86 20.59
N ILE A 201 -13.60 23.99 20.69
CA ILE A 201 -12.12 24.07 20.61
C ILE A 201 -11.48 23.33 21.79
N LEU A 202 -12.00 23.52 23.01
CA LEU A 202 -11.51 22.85 24.21
C LEU A 202 -11.67 21.33 24.09
N PHE A 203 -12.85 20.87 23.67
CA PHE A 203 -13.15 19.46 23.41
C PHE A 203 -12.22 18.87 22.36
N LYS A 204 -12.11 19.51 21.19
CA LYS A 204 -11.24 19.06 20.08
C LYS A 204 -9.80 18.79 20.54
N ASN A 205 -9.24 19.70 21.34
CA ASN A 205 -7.86 19.57 21.81
C ASN A 205 -7.69 18.37 22.76
N ARG A 206 -8.66 18.13 23.65
CA ARG A 206 -8.63 17.02 24.61
C ARG A 206 -8.86 15.66 23.93
N VAL A 207 -9.88 15.58 23.07
CA VAL A 207 -10.20 14.36 22.31
C VAL A 207 -9.06 13.96 21.37
N ARG A 208 -8.39 14.93 20.73
CA ARG A 208 -7.26 14.63 19.84
C ARG A 208 -6.13 13.89 20.57
N ILE A 209 -5.80 14.32 21.80
CA ILE A 209 -4.77 13.65 22.61
C ILE A 209 -5.24 12.25 23.00
N ALA A 210 -6.46 12.12 23.54
CA ALA A 210 -7.02 10.83 23.93
C ALA A 210 -7.10 9.84 22.76
N PHE A 211 -7.47 10.32 21.57
CA PHE A 211 -7.53 9.48 20.38
C PHE A 211 -6.14 9.03 19.88
N GLN A 212 -5.11 9.88 20.03
CA GLN A 212 -3.72 9.48 19.75
C GLN A 212 -3.24 8.40 20.72
N ASP A 213 -3.63 8.46 22.00
CA ASP A 213 -3.35 7.40 22.97
C ASP A 213 -4.03 6.08 22.54
N VAL A 214 -5.30 6.12 22.13
CA VAL A 214 -6.02 4.94 21.61
C VAL A 214 -5.26 4.31 20.44
N LEU A 215 -4.84 5.10 19.45
CA LEU A 215 -4.09 4.61 18.29
C LEU A 215 -2.74 3.99 18.70
N THR A 216 -2.06 4.60 19.68
CA THR A 216 -0.78 4.08 20.19
C THR A 216 -0.95 2.72 20.87
N HIS A 217 -1.97 2.57 21.72
CA HIS A 217 -2.25 1.30 22.39
C HIS A 217 -2.78 0.25 21.42
N LEU A 218 -3.59 0.64 20.42
CA LEU A 218 -4.03 -0.25 19.35
C LEU A 218 -2.84 -0.78 18.51
N ALA A 219 -1.87 0.08 18.20
CA ALA A 219 -0.67 -0.35 17.49
C ALA A 219 0.14 -1.37 18.30
N ARG A 220 0.30 -1.18 19.63
CA ARG A 220 0.95 -2.15 20.52
C ARG A 220 0.21 -3.49 20.56
N LEU A 221 -1.11 -3.44 20.63
CA LEU A 221 -1.98 -4.61 20.63
C LEU A 221 -1.84 -5.40 19.32
N ASN A 222 -1.87 -4.73 18.18
CA ASN A 222 -1.71 -5.34 16.86
C ASN A 222 -0.32 -5.96 16.69
N THR A 223 0.75 -5.28 17.16
CA THR A 223 2.11 -5.83 17.11
C THR A 223 2.22 -7.10 17.96
N PHE A 224 1.70 -7.08 19.18
CA PHE A 224 1.68 -8.26 20.05
C PHE A 224 0.91 -9.42 19.42
N PHE A 225 -0.24 -9.13 18.83
CA PHE A 225 -1.08 -10.13 18.16
C PHE A 225 -0.37 -10.76 16.97
N GLN A 226 0.20 -9.94 16.09
CA GLN A 226 0.93 -10.41 14.91
C GLN A 226 2.13 -11.28 15.29
N GLU A 227 2.92 -10.87 16.29
CA GLU A 227 4.08 -11.61 16.77
C GLU A 227 3.66 -12.98 17.33
N HIS A 228 2.61 -13.02 18.17
CA HIS A 228 2.16 -14.26 18.80
C HIS A 228 1.45 -15.20 17.82
N LEU A 229 0.67 -14.69 16.86
CA LEU A 229 0.06 -15.54 15.84
C LEU A 229 1.12 -16.18 14.94
N THR A 230 2.14 -15.41 14.56
CA THR A 230 3.26 -15.94 13.76
C THR A 230 4.09 -16.97 14.55
N GLY A 231 4.30 -16.71 15.84
CA GLY A 231 5.06 -17.58 16.74
C GLY A 231 4.20 -18.55 17.57
N MET A 232 2.94 -18.80 17.20
CA MET A 232 2.01 -19.59 18.04
C MET A 232 2.54 -20.99 18.35
N SER A 233 3.16 -21.66 17.40
CA SER A 233 3.78 -22.96 17.61
C SER A 233 4.84 -22.95 18.72
N ILE A 234 5.61 -21.86 18.82
CA ILE A 234 6.62 -21.70 19.88
C ILE A 234 5.95 -21.48 21.23
N VAL A 235 4.90 -20.65 21.28
CA VAL A 235 4.12 -20.42 22.51
C VAL A 235 3.59 -21.73 23.04
N GLN A 236 2.99 -22.57 22.17
CA GLN A 236 2.43 -23.88 22.52
C GLN A 236 3.51 -24.89 22.90
N LEU A 237 4.62 -24.99 22.14
CA LEU A 237 5.72 -25.91 22.44
C LEU A 237 6.35 -25.67 23.82
N PHE A 238 6.36 -24.39 24.26
CA PHE A 238 6.92 -24.02 25.57
C PHE A 238 5.87 -23.86 26.67
N ASN A 239 4.57 -24.20 26.41
CA ASN A 239 3.45 -24.09 27.36
C ASN A 239 3.37 -22.69 28.01
N ARG A 240 3.43 -21.63 27.15
CA ARG A 240 3.49 -20.23 27.61
C ARG A 240 2.17 -19.50 27.48
N GLU A 241 1.07 -20.20 27.10
CA GLU A 241 -0.22 -19.60 26.75
C GLU A 241 -0.76 -18.72 27.87
N GLU A 242 -0.77 -19.21 29.10
CA GLU A 242 -1.30 -18.47 30.24
C GLU A 242 -0.48 -17.21 30.54
N ARG A 243 0.84 -17.30 30.46
CA ARG A 243 1.72 -16.15 30.69
C ARG A 243 1.57 -15.08 29.60
N GLU A 244 1.46 -15.48 28.35
CA GLU A 244 1.25 -14.55 27.24
C GLU A 244 -0.19 -13.97 27.26
N ALA A 245 -1.19 -14.71 27.72
CA ALA A 245 -2.54 -14.22 27.96
C ALA A 245 -2.57 -13.10 29.04
N VAL A 246 -1.79 -13.23 30.12
CA VAL A 246 -1.66 -12.19 31.15
C VAL A 246 -1.04 -10.91 30.55
N LYS A 247 0.00 -11.03 29.73
CA LYS A 247 0.61 -9.86 29.05
C LYS A 247 -0.38 -9.19 28.10
N TYR A 248 -1.09 -10.01 27.31
CA TYR A 248 -2.12 -9.51 26.41
C TYR A 248 -3.23 -8.76 27.17
N ALA A 249 -3.69 -9.30 28.29
CA ALA A 249 -4.71 -8.67 29.14
C ALA A 249 -4.26 -7.28 29.64
N ALA A 250 -2.98 -7.13 30.02
CA ALA A 250 -2.44 -5.84 30.41
C ALA A 250 -2.44 -4.82 29.27
N ILE A 251 -1.95 -5.21 28.08
CA ILE A 251 -1.95 -4.34 26.88
C ILE A 251 -3.38 -3.96 26.47
N ASN A 252 -4.31 -4.92 26.55
CA ASN A 252 -5.71 -4.70 26.21
C ASN A 252 -6.41 -3.79 27.24
N ALA A 253 -6.02 -3.89 28.53
CA ALA A 253 -6.50 -2.97 29.55
C ALA A 253 -6.08 -1.52 29.27
N ASP A 254 -4.81 -1.27 28.90
CA ASP A 254 -4.34 0.05 28.51
C ASP A 254 -5.15 0.63 27.33
N HIS A 255 -5.43 -0.18 26.32
CA HIS A 255 -6.26 0.20 25.16
C HIS A 255 -7.71 0.51 25.58
N ARG A 256 -8.32 -0.34 26.44
CA ARG A 256 -9.64 -0.09 27.01
C ARG A 256 -9.69 1.26 27.74
N ASP A 257 -8.72 1.52 28.60
CA ASP A 257 -8.71 2.72 29.44
C ASP A 257 -8.50 4.00 28.60
N ALA A 258 -7.72 3.92 27.51
CA ALA A 258 -7.62 4.99 26.52
C ALA A 258 -8.97 5.25 25.81
N ASN A 259 -9.69 4.19 25.42
CA ASN A 259 -11.03 4.31 24.83
C ASN A 259 -12.03 4.92 25.82
N ILE A 260 -12.05 4.45 27.10
CA ILE A 260 -12.92 5.01 28.13
C ILE A 260 -12.68 6.51 28.31
N ARG A 261 -11.41 6.97 28.32
CA ARG A 261 -11.09 8.40 28.34
C ARG A 261 -11.66 9.16 27.15
N THR A 262 -11.59 8.57 25.96
CA THR A 262 -12.16 9.19 24.74
C THR A 262 -13.69 9.29 24.85
N VAL A 263 -14.36 8.20 25.25
CA VAL A 263 -15.82 8.17 25.47
C VAL A 263 -16.22 9.17 26.54
N PHE A 264 -15.46 9.33 27.63
CA PHE A 264 -15.72 10.33 28.66
C PHE A 264 -15.77 11.76 28.12
N TYR A 265 -14.84 12.15 27.23
CA TYR A 265 -14.91 13.47 26.61
C TYR A 265 -16.15 13.64 25.72
N PHE A 266 -16.53 12.62 24.96
CA PHE A 266 -17.75 12.65 24.15
C PHE A 266 -19.00 12.73 25.02
N SER A 267 -19.04 12.00 26.14
CA SER A 267 -20.16 11.99 27.10
C SER A 267 -20.40 13.34 27.76
N ILE A 268 -19.38 14.21 27.82
CA ILE A 268 -19.53 15.59 28.30
C ILE A 268 -19.93 16.52 27.14
N TYR A 269 -19.31 16.36 25.98
CA TYR A 269 -19.43 17.30 24.88
C TYR A 269 -20.84 17.33 24.29
N TYR A 270 -21.41 16.17 23.93
CA TYR A 270 -22.73 16.16 23.31
C TYR A 270 -23.84 16.72 24.20
N PRO A 271 -23.97 16.33 25.48
CA PRO A 271 -24.93 16.95 26.38
C PRO A 271 -24.69 18.46 26.61
N LEU A 272 -23.42 18.90 26.62
CA LEU A 272 -23.11 20.32 26.76
C LEU A 272 -23.64 21.12 25.55
N ILE A 273 -23.43 20.65 24.32
CA ILE A 273 -23.93 21.32 23.11
C ILE A 273 -25.47 21.30 23.09
N GLU A 274 -26.08 20.19 23.47
CA GLU A 274 -27.54 20.09 23.57
C GLU A 274 -28.11 21.07 24.63
N THR A 275 -27.47 21.18 25.78
CA THR A 275 -27.82 22.14 26.83
C THR A 275 -27.69 23.59 26.36
N LEU A 276 -26.61 23.93 25.65
CA LEU A 276 -26.41 25.25 25.06
C LEU A 276 -27.48 25.56 23.99
N SER A 277 -27.83 24.57 23.17
CA SER A 277 -28.91 24.73 22.16
C SER A 277 -30.27 24.93 22.83
N SER A 278 -30.55 24.17 23.89
CA SER A 278 -31.78 24.31 24.69
C SER A 278 -31.82 25.63 25.44
N ALA A 279 -30.69 26.12 25.97
CA ALA A 279 -30.58 27.44 26.56
C ALA A 279 -30.87 28.56 25.56
N ALA A 280 -30.37 28.43 24.31
CA ALA A 280 -30.71 29.33 23.21
C ALA A 280 -32.22 29.37 22.98
N ALA A 281 -32.85 28.18 22.90
CA ALA A 281 -34.30 28.09 22.73
C ALA A 281 -35.05 28.72 23.92
N GLY A 282 -34.63 28.46 25.15
CA GLY A 282 -35.21 29.03 26.34
C GLY A 282 -35.11 30.59 26.38
N LEU A 283 -33.96 31.15 26.02
CA LEU A 283 -33.76 32.60 25.92
C LEU A 283 -34.63 33.23 24.83
N VAL A 284 -34.72 32.58 23.68
CA VAL A 284 -35.60 33.01 22.59
C VAL A 284 -37.08 32.99 23.04
N ILE A 285 -37.54 31.90 23.65
CA ILE A 285 -38.90 31.78 24.16
C ILE A 285 -39.18 32.85 25.23
N TRP A 286 -38.26 33.04 26.21
CA TRP A 286 -38.42 34.04 27.27
C TRP A 286 -38.52 35.45 26.69
N TYR A 287 -37.58 35.83 25.84
CA TYR A 287 -37.60 37.18 25.22
C TYR A 287 -38.80 37.38 24.30
N SER A 288 -39.16 36.36 23.53
CA SER A 288 -40.34 36.38 22.67
C SER A 288 -41.64 36.51 23.45
N ALA A 289 -41.76 35.84 24.62
CA ALA A 289 -42.94 35.95 25.49
C ALA A 289 -43.17 37.39 25.94
N VAL A 290 -42.08 38.11 26.34
CA VAL A 290 -42.19 39.54 26.75
C VAL A 290 -42.66 40.41 25.58
N ARG A 291 -42.22 40.17 24.36
CA ARG A 291 -42.64 40.92 23.15
C ARG A 291 -44.03 40.52 22.68
N LEU A 292 -44.39 39.24 22.82
CA LEU A 292 -45.74 38.74 22.47
C LEU A 292 -46.82 39.38 23.34
N LEU A 293 -46.58 39.57 24.64
CA LEU A 293 -47.49 40.27 25.55
C LEU A 293 -47.67 41.75 25.19
N LYS A 294 -46.73 42.36 24.46
CA LYS A 294 -46.80 43.71 23.93
C LYS A 294 -47.38 43.78 22.51
N ALA A 295 -47.84 42.66 21.95
CA ALA A 295 -48.30 42.49 20.58
C ALA A 295 -47.25 42.87 19.49
N ASP A 296 -45.93 42.90 19.85
CA ASP A 296 -44.83 43.23 18.93
C ASP A 296 -44.30 41.99 18.16
N LEU A 297 -44.78 40.78 18.46
CA LEU A 297 -44.32 39.54 17.86
C LEU A 297 -45.47 38.55 17.64
N SER A 298 -45.36 37.69 16.62
CA SER A 298 -46.34 36.63 16.35
C SER A 298 -45.88 35.27 16.93
N ILE A 299 -46.84 34.37 17.17
CA ILE A 299 -46.57 33.00 17.64
C ILE A 299 -45.74 32.21 16.60
N GLY A 300 -46.03 32.40 15.30
CA GLY A 300 -45.30 31.73 14.23
C GLY A 300 -43.82 32.09 14.20
N VAL A 301 -43.45 33.33 14.56
CA VAL A 301 -42.05 33.72 14.70
C VAL A 301 -41.36 32.91 15.79
N VAL A 302 -41.98 32.75 16.97
CA VAL A 302 -41.41 31.97 18.07
C VAL A 302 -41.17 30.52 17.64
N VAL A 303 -42.17 29.89 17.04
CA VAL A 303 -42.08 28.48 16.58
C VAL A 303 -40.99 28.33 15.51
N SER A 304 -40.92 29.26 14.55
CA SER A 304 -39.89 29.21 13.51
C SER A 304 -38.47 29.36 14.06
N PHE A 305 -38.26 30.26 15.06
CA PHE A 305 -36.95 30.45 15.69
C PHE A 305 -36.53 29.23 16.46
N VAL A 306 -37.42 28.54 17.17
CA VAL A 306 -37.09 27.26 17.82
C VAL A 306 -36.63 26.21 16.79
N GLN A 307 -37.32 26.11 15.62
CA GLN A 307 -36.87 25.21 14.54
C GLN A 307 -35.53 25.64 13.95
N TYR A 308 -35.31 26.97 13.74
CA TYR A 308 -34.03 27.47 13.23
C TYR A 308 -32.87 27.18 14.18
N ILE A 309 -33.05 27.24 15.49
CA ILE A 309 -32.01 26.91 16.48
C ILE A 309 -31.52 25.49 16.25
N TRP A 310 -32.41 24.51 16.15
CA TRP A 310 -32.01 23.11 15.91
C TRP A 310 -31.33 22.92 14.55
N LEU A 311 -31.86 23.61 13.53
CA LEU A 311 -31.30 23.54 12.17
C LEU A 311 -29.92 24.21 12.07
N PHE A 312 -29.66 25.26 12.86
CA PHE A 312 -28.42 26.02 12.90
C PHE A 312 -27.28 25.27 13.63
N PHE A 313 -27.58 24.65 14.76
CA PHE A 313 -26.54 23.99 15.56
C PHE A 313 -26.11 22.62 15.01
N ARG A 314 -26.95 21.95 14.25
CA ARG A 314 -26.67 20.63 13.68
C ARG A 314 -25.43 20.59 12.77
N PRO A 315 -25.23 21.45 11.78
CA PRO A 315 -24.00 21.45 10.97
C PRO A 315 -22.73 21.73 11.80
N LEU A 316 -22.84 22.58 12.83
CA LEU A 316 -21.70 22.94 13.68
C LEU A 316 -21.18 21.74 14.49
N GLN A 317 -22.06 20.83 14.91
CA GLN A 317 -21.67 19.58 15.60
C GLN A 317 -20.80 18.68 14.71
N HIS A 318 -21.13 18.58 13.43
CA HIS A 318 -20.44 17.71 12.48
C HIS A 318 -19.20 18.34 11.83
N LEU A 319 -18.99 19.65 11.98
CA LEU A 319 -17.90 20.36 11.28
C LEU A 319 -16.52 19.85 11.70
N SER A 320 -16.35 19.47 12.98
CA SER A 320 -15.09 18.92 13.49
C SER A 320 -14.74 17.58 12.85
N ASP A 321 -15.73 16.70 12.65
CA ASP A 321 -15.50 15.37 12.07
C ASP A 321 -15.11 15.50 10.60
N ARG A 322 -15.78 16.38 9.87
CA ARG A 322 -15.48 16.68 8.46
C ARG A 322 -14.07 17.26 8.27
N PHE A 323 -13.63 18.11 9.22
CA PHE A 323 -12.28 18.66 9.20
C PHE A 323 -11.22 17.55 9.39
N ASN A 324 -11.49 16.58 10.27
CA ASN A 324 -10.61 15.42 10.47
C ASN A 324 -10.52 14.56 9.20
N VAL A 325 -11.63 14.32 8.52
CA VAL A 325 -11.65 13.61 7.22
C VAL A 325 -10.73 14.30 6.20
N ILE A 326 -10.84 15.63 6.06
CA ILE A 326 -9.97 16.39 5.15
C ILE A 326 -8.50 16.29 5.57
N GLN A 327 -8.17 16.41 6.84
CA GLN A 327 -6.78 16.32 7.30
C GLN A 327 -6.19 14.92 7.06
N THR A 328 -6.95 13.87 7.34
CA THR A 328 -6.53 12.49 7.07
C THR A 328 -6.30 12.28 5.57
N ALA A 329 -7.21 12.76 4.73
CA ALA A 329 -7.09 12.66 3.28
C ALA A 329 -5.88 13.44 2.73
N ILE A 330 -5.57 14.62 3.24
CA ILE A 330 -4.37 15.38 2.85
C ILE A 330 -3.10 14.59 3.21
N ALA A 331 -3.04 13.99 4.40
CA ALA A 331 -1.90 13.17 4.80
C ALA A 331 -1.77 11.90 3.94
N SER A 332 -2.87 11.24 3.61
CA SER A 332 -2.91 10.08 2.70
C SER A 332 -2.51 10.46 1.28
N SER A 333 -2.98 11.63 0.80
CA SER A 333 -2.60 12.20 -0.50
C SER A 333 -1.09 12.45 -0.62
N ASP A 334 -0.46 13.00 0.40
CA ASP A 334 0.98 13.23 0.43
C ASP A 334 1.74 11.91 0.24
N ARG A 335 1.32 10.84 0.92
CA ARG A 335 1.93 9.51 0.78
C ARG A 335 1.75 8.91 -0.61
N ILE A 336 0.56 9.07 -1.20
CA ILE A 336 0.24 8.58 -2.55
C ILE A 336 1.02 9.37 -3.61
N ILE A 337 1.03 10.70 -3.51
CA ILE A 337 1.71 11.56 -4.49
C ILE A 337 3.21 11.32 -4.44
N ARG A 338 3.82 11.20 -3.26
CA ARG A 338 5.24 10.82 -3.12
C ARG A 338 5.56 9.48 -3.76
N LEU A 339 4.64 8.52 -3.67
CA LEU A 339 4.81 7.24 -4.36
C LEU A 339 4.74 7.40 -5.88
N LEU A 340 3.79 8.19 -6.39
CA LEU A 340 3.65 8.45 -7.83
C LEU A 340 4.75 9.33 -8.41
N ASP A 341 5.38 10.17 -7.58
CA ASP A 341 6.51 11.02 -7.96
C ASP A 341 7.87 10.32 -7.77
N GLU A 342 7.88 9.04 -7.34
CA GLU A 342 9.09 8.24 -7.25
C GLU A 342 9.50 7.77 -8.64
N HIS A 343 10.60 8.31 -9.16
CA HIS A 343 11.09 7.99 -10.51
C HIS A 343 12.52 7.42 -10.50
N GLU A 344 13.12 7.25 -9.30
CA GLU A 344 14.47 6.72 -9.19
C GLU A 344 14.55 5.31 -9.79
N GLY A 345 15.38 5.16 -10.82
CA GLY A 345 15.63 3.86 -11.47
C GLY A 345 14.56 3.41 -12.47
N ILE A 346 13.54 4.24 -12.77
CA ILE A 346 12.65 3.95 -13.90
C ILE A 346 13.44 4.19 -15.18
N GLU A 347 13.50 3.16 -16.02
CA GLU A 347 14.24 3.24 -17.28
C GLU A 347 13.48 4.08 -18.32
N ASP A 348 14.22 4.98 -18.96
CA ASP A 348 13.77 5.59 -20.21
C ASP A 348 14.15 4.67 -21.37
N PRO A 349 13.18 4.08 -22.10
CA PRO A 349 13.46 3.19 -23.22
C PRO A 349 13.94 3.95 -24.47
N SER A 350 13.87 5.28 -24.49
CA SER A 350 14.27 6.09 -25.66
C SER A 350 15.77 5.98 -25.90
N GLY A 351 16.14 5.69 -27.14
CA GLY A 351 17.55 5.57 -27.56
C GLY A 351 18.24 4.26 -27.16
N LYS A 352 17.51 3.29 -26.55
CA LYS A 352 18.05 1.96 -26.23
C LYS A 352 18.04 1.04 -27.44
N GLN A 353 19.09 0.24 -27.57
CA GLN A 353 19.20 -0.77 -28.63
C GLN A 353 18.35 -1.98 -28.30
N GLN A 354 17.60 -2.48 -29.28
CA GLN A 354 16.90 -3.75 -29.17
C GLN A 354 17.80 -4.89 -29.67
N ILE A 355 17.92 -5.96 -28.92
CA ILE A 355 18.62 -7.19 -29.29
C ILE A 355 17.57 -8.31 -29.34
N GLU A 356 17.48 -9.01 -30.45
CA GLU A 356 16.54 -10.12 -30.63
C GLU A 356 17.19 -11.48 -30.38
N THR A 357 18.50 -11.61 -30.62
CA THR A 357 19.24 -12.88 -30.51
C THR A 357 20.59 -12.66 -29.85
N PHE A 358 21.05 -13.66 -29.11
CA PHE A 358 22.39 -13.73 -28.54
C PHE A 358 23.34 -14.47 -29.49
N ARG A 359 24.45 -13.81 -29.89
CA ARG A 359 25.31 -14.33 -30.98
C ARG A 359 26.67 -14.85 -30.53
N GLU A 360 27.35 -14.11 -29.65
CA GLU A 360 28.75 -14.36 -29.35
C GLU A 360 29.07 -14.49 -27.88
N THR A 361 29.01 -13.41 -27.12
CA THR A 361 29.58 -13.40 -25.75
C THR A 361 28.81 -12.51 -24.78
N ILE A 362 28.86 -12.91 -23.50
CA ILE A 362 28.55 -12.05 -22.35
C ILE A 362 29.88 -11.77 -21.65
N GLU A 363 30.22 -10.50 -21.46
CA GLU A 363 31.47 -10.13 -20.83
C GLU A 363 31.24 -9.25 -19.61
N PHE A 364 31.88 -9.59 -18.49
CA PHE A 364 32.01 -8.77 -17.29
C PHE A 364 33.45 -8.27 -17.19
N LYS A 365 33.66 -6.95 -17.07
CA LYS A 365 34.98 -6.30 -16.93
C LYS A 365 35.01 -5.41 -15.69
N ASN A 366 35.81 -5.77 -14.71
CA ASN A 366 36.10 -5.01 -13.49
C ASN A 366 34.81 -4.53 -12.79
N VAL A 367 33.79 -5.41 -12.68
CA VAL A 367 32.45 -5.06 -12.18
C VAL A 367 32.47 -4.98 -10.66
N TRP A 368 31.95 -3.85 -10.14
CA TRP A 368 31.73 -3.59 -8.72
C TRP A 368 30.26 -3.34 -8.45
N PHE A 369 29.77 -3.91 -7.37
CA PHE A 369 28.38 -3.74 -6.98
C PHE A 369 28.18 -3.73 -5.46
N ALA A 370 27.26 -2.85 -5.00
CA ALA A 370 26.76 -2.79 -3.63
C ALA A 370 25.26 -2.49 -3.62
N TYR A 371 24.49 -3.17 -2.76
CA TYR A 371 23.06 -2.83 -2.54
C TYR A 371 22.91 -1.52 -1.77
N GLU A 372 23.83 -1.27 -0.83
CA GLU A 372 23.94 -0.03 -0.07
C GLU A 372 25.33 0.57 -0.28
N SER A 373 25.42 1.90 -0.22
CA SER A 373 26.68 2.61 -0.42
C SER A 373 27.81 2.05 0.46
N GLU A 374 28.96 1.78 -0.16
CA GLU A 374 30.21 1.31 0.43
C GLU A 374 30.25 -0.16 0.95
N ASN A 375 29.13 -0.86 1.01
CA ASN A 375 29.10 -2.28 1.32
C ASN A 375 29.23 -3.14 0.05
N TRP A 376 30.47 -3.24 -0.47
CA TRP A 376 30.74 -3.93 -1.72
C TRP A 376 30.51 -5.43 -1.64
N ILE A 377 29.50 -5.92 -2.38
CA ILE A 377 29.18 -7.34 -2.52
C ILE A 377 30.01 -7.98 -3.65
N LEU A 378 30.15 -7.29 -4.79
CA LEU A 378 31.04 -7.70 -5.87
C LEU A 378 32.19 -6.69 -5.99
N LYS A 379 33.40 -7.22 -6.19
CA LYS A 379 34.66 -6.47 -6.23
C LYS A 379 35.51 -6.98 -7.36
N ASP A 380 35.68 -6.13 -8.40
CA ASP A 380 36.57 -6.42 -9.53
C ASP A 380 36.29 -7.76 -10.22
N ILE A 381 35.01 -8.01 -10.52
CA ILE A 381 34.60 -9.23 -11.19
C ILE A 381 34.85 -9.10 -12.69
N SER A 382 35.62 -10.04 -13.24
CA SER A 382 35.94 -10.12 -14.66
C SER A 382 35.89 -11.56 -15.16
N PHE A 383 35.05 -11.83 -16.14
CA PHE A 383 34.96 -13.10 -16.86
C PHE A 383 34.13 -12.92 -18.15
N THR A 384 34.26 -13.89 -19.07
CA THR A 384 33.51 -13.93 -20.33
C THR A 384 32.75 -15.25 -20.41
N ILE A 385 31.57 -15.27 -20.98
CA ILE A 385 30.77 -16.47 -21.28
C ILE A 385 30.57 -16.51 -22.80
N ASN A 386 30.92 -17.62 -23.45
CA ASN A 386 30.72 -17.79 -24.88
C ASN A 386 29.35 -18.41 -25.16
N ARG A 387 28.82 -18.19 -26.37
CA ARG A 387 27.58 -18.82 -26.80
C ARG A 387 27.68 -20.33 -26.71
N GLY A 388 26.67 -20.98 -26.13
CA GLY A 388 26.61 -22.41 -25.92
C GLY A 388 27.43 -22.91 -24.72
N GLU A 389 28.23 -22.06 -24.06
CA GLU A 389 29.00 -22.43 -22.89
C GLU A 389 28.11 -22.60 -21.65
N LYS A 390 28.39 -23.65 -20.87
CA LYS A 390 27.76 -23.92 -19.57
C LYS A 390 28.73 -23.57 -18.47
N ILE A 391 28.44 -22.47 -17.75
CA ILE A 391 29.28 -22.01 -16.65
C ILE A 391 28.59 -22.27 -15.31
N ALA A 392 29.31 -22.90 -14.38
CA ALA A 392 28.87 -23.06 -13.00
C ALA A 392 29.53 -22.00 -12.10
N ILE A 393 28.74 -21.27 -11.32
CA ILE A 393 29.20 -20.30 -10.33
C ILE A 393 29.08 -20.95 -8.95
N VAL A 394 30.21 -21.19 -8.28
CA VAL A 394 30.28 -21.84 -6.96
C VAL A 394 30.89 -20.89 -5.92
N GLY A 395 30.52 -21.06 -4.67
CA GLY A 395 31.06 -20.26 -3.55
C GLY A 395 30.18 -20.36 -2.31
N ALA A 396 30.69 -19.93 -1.18
CA ALA A 396 29.93 -19.91 0.07
C ALA A 396 28.72 -18.97 -0.01
N THR A 397 27.73 -19.16 0.88
CA THR A 397 26.58 -18.23 1.01
C THR A 397 27.10 -16.82 1.25
N GLY A 398 26.50 -15.83 0.58
CA GLY A 398 26.95 -14.44 0.65
C GLY A 398 28.18 -14.10 -0.22
N SER A 399 28.69 -15.02 -1.07
CA SER A 399 29.82 -14.72 -1.96
C SER A 399 29.48 -13.82 -3.16
N GLY A 400 28.18 -13.53 -3.43
CA GLY A 400 27.72 -12.66 -4.52
C GLY A 400 27.18 -13.39 -5.74
N LYS A 401 26.92 -14.70 -5.69
CA LYS A 401 26.42 -15.50 -6.81
C LYS A 401 25.11 -14.99 -7.40
N THR A 402 24.06 -14.88 -6.58
CA THR A 402 22.73 -14.35 -6.98
C THR A 402 22.81 -12.89 -7.43
N THR A 403 23.76 -12.12 -6.88
CA THR A 403 23.98 -10.72 -7.28
C THR A 403 24.44 -10.59 -8.73
N LEU A 404 25.26 -11.52 -9.22
CA LEU A 404 25.66 -11.55 -10.64
C LEU A 404 24.46 -11.74 -11.58
N ILE A 405 23.54 -12.65 -11.20
CA ILE A 405 22.29 -12.87 -11.94
C ILE A 405 21.45 -11.62 -11.94
N ASN A 406 21.30 -10.98 -10.80
CA ASN A 406 20.49 -9.77 -10.65
C ASN A 406 21.01 -8.63 -11.54
N ILE A 407 22.34 -8.49 -11.68
CA ILE A 407 22.96 -7.52 -12.59
C ILE A 407 22.69 -7.91 -14.04
N LEU A 408 22.96 -9.17 -14.42
CA LEU A 408 22.79 -9.65 -15.79
C LEU A 408 21.32 -9.52 -16.25
N SER A 409 20.36 -9.82 -15.39
CA SER A 409 18.92 -9.69 -15.66
C SER A 409 18.42 -8.24 -15.59
N ARG A 410 19.31 -7.26 -15.36
CA ARG A 410 18.98 -5.83 -15.20
C ARG A 410 17.94 -5.56 -14.13
N LEU A 411 17.94 -6.33 -13.05
CA LEU A 411 17.16 -6.02 -11.84
C LEU A 411 17.83 -4.94 -11.00
N TYR A 412 19.20 -4.87 -11.09
CA TYR A 412 20.02 -3.87 -10.40
C TYR A 412 21.11 -3.32 -11.33
N PRO A 413 21.34 -2.01 -11.33
CA PRO A 413 22.49 -1.42 -12.03
C PRO A 413 23.78 -1.68 -11.27
N PHE A 414 24.88 -1.98 -11.96
CA PHE A 414 26.20 -2.06 -11.36
C PHE A 414 26.81 -0.68 -11.12
N ALA A 415 27.78 -0.59 -10.17
CA ALA A 415 28.35 0.70 -9.75
C ALA A 415 29.58 1.12 -10.56
N LYS A 416 30.45 0.14 -10.90
CA LYS A 416 31.68 0.38 -11.68
C LYS A 416 31.94 -0.83 -12.59
N GLY A 417 32.74 -0.62 -13.63
CA GLY A 417 33.08 -1.63 -14.62
C GLY A 417 32.15 -1.58 -15.83
N SER A 418 32.12 -2.66 -16.57
CA SER A 418 31.33 -2.84 -17.79
C SER A 418 30.75 -4.25 -17.83
N VAL A 419 29.50 -4.36 -18.29
CA VAL A 419 28.86 -5.63 -18.64
C VAL A 419 28.33 -5.48 -20.06
N THR A 420 28.75 -6.38 -20.96
CA THR A 420 28.31 -6.34 -22.35
C THR A 420 27.66 -7.66 -22.78
N ILE A 421 26.72 -7.58 -23.68
CA ILE A 421 26.15 -8.69 -24.45
C ILE A 421 26.45 -8.43 -25.93
N ASP A 422 27.18 -9.32 -26.57
CA ASP A 422 27.64 -9.17 -27.97
C ASP A 422 28.35 -7.83 -28.23
N GLY A 423 29.18 -7.39 -27.27
CA GLY A 423 29.91 -6.12 -27.33
C GLY A 423 29.08 -4.87 -27.03
N ILE A 424 27.76 -4.98 -26.81
CA ILE A 424 26.89 -3.85 -26.48
C ILE A 424 26.78 -3.73 -24.95
N GLU A 425 27.04 -2.53 -24.44
CA GLU A 425 26.90 -2.23 -23.01
C GLU A 425 25.49 -2.53 -22.50
N LEU A 426 25.39 -3.30 -21.41
CA LEU A 426 24.10 -3.73 -20.83
C LEU A 426 23.15 -2.56 -20.53
N PRO A 427 23.59 -1.40 -20.02
CA PRO A 427 22.73 -0.22 -19.88
C PRO A 427 22.21 0.38 -21.19
N GLY A 428 22.89 0.11 -22.30
CA GLY A 428 22.51 0.55 -23.66
C GLY A 428 21.45 -0.31 -24.33
N ILE A 429 21.19 -1.51 -23.81
CA ILE A 429 20.18 -2.45 -24.34
C ILE A 429 18.84 -2.20 -23.65
N ALA A 430 17.75 -2.25 -24.39
CA ALA A 430 16.40 -2.15 -23.81
C ALA A 430 16.13 -3.30 -22.81
N GLU A 431 15.59 -2.98 -21.64
CA GLU A 431 15.37 -3.94 -20.54
C GLU A 431 14.52 -5.13 -20.97
N HIS A 432 13.48 -4.86 -21.76
CA HIS A 432 12.60 -5.90 -22.31
C HIS A 432 13.36 -6.89 -23.20
N SER A 433 14.30 -6.40 -24.03
CA SER A 433 15.13 -7.26 -24.89
C SER A 433 16.05 -8.17 -24.09
N VAL A 434 16.72 -7.62 -23.06
CA VAL A 434 17.57 -8.43 -22.16
C VAL A 434 16.75 -9.51 -21.48
N ARG A 435 15.58 -9.16 -20.93
CA ARG A 435 14.71 -10.12 -20.23
C ARG A 435 14.11 -11.15 -21.16
N LYS A 436 13.90 -10.83 -22.44
CA LYS A 436 13.45 -11.81 -23.43
C LYS A 436 14.53 -12.85 -23.75
N LEU A 437 15.78 -12.43 -23.80
CA LEU A 437 16.92 -13.33 -24.07
C LEU A 437 17.27 -14.23 -22.87
N ILE A 438 17.02 -13.77 -21.64
CA ILE A 438 17.46 -14.42 -20.41
C ILE A 438 16.26 -14.99 -19.65
N GLY A 439 16.21 -16.31 -19.55
CA GLY A 439 15.25 -17.01 -18.66
C GLY A 439 15.91 -17.35 -17.33
N VAL A 440 15.27 -16.98 -16.23
CA VAL A 440 15.79 -17.23 -14.87
C VAL A 440 14.86 -18.20 -14.14
N VAL A 441 15.43 -19.28 -13.64
CA VAL A 441 14.78 -20.16 -12.67
C VAL A 441 15.38 -19.86 -11.30
N MET A 442 14.57 -19.27 -10.43
CA MET A 442 15.00 -18.83 -9.10
C MET A 442 14.94 -19.97 -8.09
N GLN A 443 15.77 -19.89 -7.04
CA GLN A 443 15.79 -20.82 -5.92
C GLN A 443 14.42 -20.94 -5.24
N ASP A 444 13.82 -19.79 -4.88
CA ASP A 444 12.49 -19.72 -4.30
C ASP A 444 11.47 -19.47 -5.41
N VAL A 445 10.76 -20.53 -5.80
CA VAL A 445 9.77 -20.46 -6.88
C VAL A 445 8.49 -19.83 -6.39
N PHE A 446 8.14 -18.69 -6.97
CA PHE A 446 6.88 -18.02 -6.72
C PHE A 446 5.79 -18.51 -7.68
N LEU A 447 4.64 -18.93 -7.11
CA LEU A 447 3.44 -19.29 -7.87
C LEU A 447 2.31 -18.32 -7.54
N PHE A 448 1.67 -17.81 -8.58
CA PHE A 448 0.48 -16.98 -8.45
C PHE A 448 -0.75 -17.83 -8.13
N SER A 449 -1.69 -17.24 -7.38
CA SER A 449 -3.01 -17.84 -7.21
C SER A 449 -3.71 -17.93 -8.55
N GLY A 450 -4.14 -19.15 -8.91
CA GLY A 450 -4.72 -19.45 -10.23
C GLY A 450 -4.56 -20.92 -10.55
N THR A 451 -4.74 -21.31 -11.81
CA THR A 451 -4.57 -22.70 -12.23
C THR A 451 -3.10 -23.05 -12.47
N ILE A 452 -2.76 -24.35 -12.47
CA ILE A 452 -1.44 -24.82 -12.93
C ILE A 452 -1.18 -24.32 -14.35
N ARG A 453 -2.18 -24.42 -15.25
CA ARG A 453 -2.08 -23.92 -16.62
C ARG A 453 -1.67 -22.45 -16.69
N GLU A 454 -2.37 -21.57 -15.95
CA GLU A 454 -2.04 -20.14 -15.89
C GLU A 454 -0.63 -19.89 -15.34
N ASN A 455 -0.22 -20.67 -14.37
CA ASN A 455 1.12 -20.59 -13.83
C ASN A 455 2.20 -21.07 -14.81
N LEU A 456 1.95 -22.09 -15.59
CA LEU A 456 2.88 -22.57 -16.63
C LEU A 456 2.98 -21.59 -17.80
N ALA A 457 1.85 -21.04 -18.25
CA ALA A 457 1.77 -20.10 -19.37
C ALA A 457 2.18 -18.67 -19.02
N PHE A 458 2.63 -18.39 -17.79
CA PHE A 458 2.89 -17.03 -17.30
C PHE A 458 3.87 -16.22 -18.18
N GLY A 459 4.89 -16.86 -18.74
CA GLY A 459 5.87 -16.20 -19.63
C GLY A 459 5.46 -16.20 -21.11
N ASN A 460 4.51 -17.03 -21.49
CA ASN A 460 3.98 -17.15 -22.85
C ASN A 460 2.47 -17.45 -22.79
N PRO A 461 1.61 -16.43 -22.71
CA PRO A 461 0.16 -16.62 -22.54
C PRO A 461 -0.52 -17.26 -23.75
N ASP A 462 0.08 -17.18 -24.94
CA ASP A 462 -0.46 -17.68 -26.19
C ASP A 462 -0.10 -19.16 -26.47
N VAL A 463 0.58 -19.83 -25.52
CA VAL A 463 0.97 -21.25 -25.64
C VAL A 463 -0.25 -22.16 -25.74
N SER A 464 -0.22 -23.08 -26.69
CA SER A 464 -1.26 -24.08 -26.84
C SER A 464 -1.22 -25.13 -25.72
N ASP A 465 -2.35 -25.80 -25.48
CA ASP A 465 -2.41 -26.85 -24.44
C ASP A 465 -1.54 -28.05 -24.80
N GLU A 466 -1.33 -28.31 -26.09
CA GLU A 466 -0.44 -29.37 -26.63
C GLU A 466 1.01 -29.05 -26.31
N GLU A 467 1.49 -27.83 -26.62
CA GLU A 467 2.85 -27.38 -26.31
C GLU A 467 3.12 -27.39 -24.80
N LEU A 468 2.13 -26.99 -24.02
CA LEU A 468 2.22 -26.95 -22.57
C LEU A 468 2.37 -28.37 -21.99
N ARG A 469 1.57 -29.33 -22.47
CA ARG A 469 1.66 -30.74 -22.07
C ARG A 469 2.99 -31.37 -22.51
N GLU A 470 3.46 -31.04 -23.71
CA GLU A 470 4.73 -31.54 -24.20
C GLU A 470 5.90 -30.98 -23.35
N ALA A 471 5.90 -29.70 -23.05
CA ALA A 471 6.89 -29.09 -22.14
C ALA A 471 6.86 -29.74 -20.75
N ALA A 472 5.67 -29.98 -20.20
CA ALA A 472 5.52 -30.67 -18.92
C ALA A 472 6.09 -32.10 -18.97
N ARG A 473 5.86 -32.83 -20.06
CA ARG A 473 6.40 -34.20 -20.29
C ARG A 473 7.93 -34.20 -20.41
N ILE A 474 8.48 -33.24 -21.14
CA ILE A 474 9.94 -33.08 -21.27
C ILE A 474 10.59 -32.87 -19.89
N VAL A 475 10.00 -32.08 -19.04
CA VAL A 475 10.49 -31.80 -17.69
C VAL A 475 10.15 -32.93 -16.70
N GLY A 476 9.14 -33.77 -17.00
CA GLY A 476 8.63 -34.82 -16.10
C GLY A 476 7.64 -34.28 -15.06
N ALA A 477 7.08 -33.10 -15.30
CA ALA A 477 6.07 -32.50 -14.44
C ALA A 477 4.65 -33.06 -14.69
N ASP A 478 4.39 -33.65 -15.85
CA ASP A 478 3.11 -34.24 -16.26
C ASP A 478 2.59 -35.24 -15.24
N ARG A 479 3.45 -36.10 -14.70
CA ARG A 479 3.08 -37.15 -13.73
C ARG A 479 2.36 -36.58 -12.51
N PHE A 480 3.01 -35.67 -11.80
CA PHE A 480 2.39 -35.12 -10.61
C PHE A 480 1.19 -34.20 -10.93
N ILE A 481 1.21 -33.52 -12.10
CA ILE A 481 0.09 -32.66 -12.50
C ILE A 481 -1.16 -33.50 -12.75
N ASP A 482 -1.02 -34.66 -13.42
CA ASP A 482 -2.14 -35.56 -13.72
C ASP A 482 -2.71 -36.23 -12.45
N GLU A 483 -1.92 -36.39 -11.39
CA GLU A 483 -2.36 -36.87 -10.08
C GLU A 483 -3.16 -35.84 -9.29
N LEU A 484 -3.04 -34.54 -9.61
CA LEU A 484 -3.77 -33.50 -8.92
C LEU A 484 -5.25 -33.49 -9.33
N PRO A 485 -6.19 -33.20 -8.39
CA PRO A 485 -7.62 -33.10 -8.71
C PRO A 485 -7.90 -32.05 -9.80
N GLY A 486 -8.23 -32.50 -11.03
CA GLY A 486 -8.44 -31.60 -12.17
C GLY A 486 -7.18 -31.31 -13.00
N GLY A 487 -6.02 -31.93 -12.70
CA GLY A 487 -4.80 -31.82 -13.48
C GLY A 487 -4.32 -30.37 -13.70
N TYR A 488 -4.18 -29.96 -14.94
CA TYR A 488 -3.78 -28.58 -15.30
C TYR A 488 -4.75 -27.49 -14.84
N GLN A 489 -6.00 -27.83 -14.52
CA GLN A 489 -6.99 -26.91 -13.96
C GLN A 489 -6.97 -26.85 -12.42
N TYR A 490 -6.08 -27.61 -11.77
CA TYR A 490 -5.89 -27.54 -10.34
C TYR A 490 -5.57 -26.11 -9.89
N ARG A 491 -6.32 -25.61 -8.89
CA ARG A 491 -6.12 -24.26 -8.35
C ARG A 491 -5.00 -24.24 -7.32
N VAL A 492 -3.94 -23.57 -7.70
CA VAL A 492 -2.82 -23.23 -6.82
C VAL A 492 -3.23 -22.11 -5.89
N LEU A 493 -3.03 -22.28 -4.59
CA LEU A 493 -3.24 -21.26 -3.58
C LEU A 493 -2.04 -20.28 -3.52
N GLU A 494 -2.16 -19.24 -2.71
CA GLU A 494 -1.11 -18.22 -2.53
C GLU A 494 0.26 -18.86 -2.25
N ASN A 495 1.28 -18.40 -2.95
CA ASN A 495 2.66 -18.92 -2.89
C ASN A 495 2.80 -20.43 -3.16
N GLY A 496 1.84 -21.05 -3.85
CA GLY A 496 1.89 -22.48 -4.13
C GLY A 496 1.65 -23.36 -2.91
N THR A 497 0.91 -22.88 -1.91
CA THR A 497 0.52 -23.69 -0.75
C THR A 497 -0.20 -24.95 -1.21
N GLY A 498 0.22 -26.12 -0.71
CA GLY A 498 -0.29 -27.43 -1.09
C GLY A 498 0.59 -28.18 -2.11
N LEU A 499 1.60 -27.52 -2.69
CA LEU A 499 2.61 -28.16 -3.56
C LEU A 499 3.95 -28.29 -2.81
N SER A 500 4.67 -29.40 -3.06
CA SER A 500 6.02 -29.58 -2.52
C SER A 500 7.02 -28.62 -3.19
N SER A 501 8.18 -28.39 -2.56
CA SER A 501 9.23 -27.53 -3.13
C SER A 501 9.72 -28.05 -4.48
N GLY A 502 9.83 -29.36 -4.65
CA GLY A 502 10.20 -30.00 -5.91
C GLY A 502 9.15 -29.82 -7.00
N GLN A 503 7.86 -29.98 -6.66
CA GLN A 503 6.76 -29.72 -7.61
C GLN A 503 6.76 -28.28 -8.11
N LYS A 504 6.97 -27.30 -7.19
CA LYS A 504 7.11 -25.89 -7.58
C LYS A 504 8.28 -25.67 -8.51
N GLN A 505 9.41 -26.33 -8.27
CA GLN A 505 10.59 -26.23 -9.12
C GLN A 505 10.37 -26.82 -10.51
N LEU A 506 9.69 -27.97 -10.61
CA LEU A 506 9.29 -28.54 -11.92
C LEU A 506 8.39 -27.59 -12.71
N ILE A 507 7.43 -26.91 -12.04
CA ILE A 507 6.61 -25.85 -12.67
C ILE A 507 7.49 -24.71 -13.19
N ALA A 508 8.49 -24.24 -12.42
CA ALA A 508 9.42 -23.21 -12.88
C ALA A 508 10.26 -23.64 -14.08
N PHE A 509 10.65 -24.92 -14.16
CA PHE A 509 11.36 -25.46 -15.31
C PHE A 509 10.47 -25.52 -16.57
N VAL A 510 9.20 -25.91 -16.42
CA VAL A 510 8.26 -25.87 -17.55
C VAL A 510 8.05 -24.43 -18.03
N ARG A 511 7.92 -23.44 -17.12
CA ARG A 511 7.89 -22.01 -17.47
C ARG A 511 9.12 -21.60 -18.29
N ALA A 512 10.31 -21.98 -17.83
CA ALA A 512 11.56 -21.64 -18.51
C ALA A 512 11.66 -22.31 -19.89
N LEU A 513 11.16 -23.54 -20.04
CA LEU A 513 11.11 -24.24 -21.34
C LEU A 513 10.16 -23.56 -22.31
N LEU A 514 8.95 -23.22 -21.88
CA LEU A 514 7.93 -22.53 -22.68
C LEU A 514 8.33 -21.11 -23.07
N TYR A 515 9.10 -20.44 -22.20
CA TYR A 515 9.66 -19.11 -22.48
C TYR A 515 10.75 -19.17 -23.56
N ASN A 516 11.42 -20.31 -23.68
CA ASN A 516 12.45 -20.62 -24.66
C ASN A 516 13.58 -19.55 -24.78
N PRO A 517 14.26 -19.19 -23.70
CA PRO A 517 15.32 -18.19 -23.71
C PRO A 517 16.60 -18.74 -24.36
N GLU A 518 17.44 -17.85 -24.95
CA GLU A 518 18.75 -18.24 -25.48
C GLU A 518 19.81 -18.38 -24.37
N ILE A 519 19.65 -17.66 -23.29
CA ILE A 519 20.50 -17.70 -22.09
C ILE A 519 19.67 -18.20 -20.92
N LEU A 520 20.01 -19.33 -20.37
CA LEU A 520 19.34 -19.91 -19.22
C LEU A 520 20.14 -19.69 -17.94
N VAL A 521 19.50 -19.13 -16.94
CA VAL A 521 20.06 -18.94 -15.61
C VAL A 521 19.33 -19.83 -14.61
N LEU A 522 20.07 -20.71 -13.94
CA LEU A 522 19.53 -21.62 -12.92
C LEU A 522 20.13 -21.29 -11.57
N ASP A 523 19.30 -20.87 -10.59
CA ASP A 523 19.69 -20.74 -9.18
C ASP A 523 19.21 -21.98 -8.44
N GLU A 524 20.13 -22.92 -8.20
CA GLU A 524 19.84 -24.26 -7.69
C GLU A 524 20.12 -24.34 -6.18
N ALA A 525 19.09 -24.32 -5.35
CA ALA A 525 19.20 -24.67 -3.95
C ALA A 525 17.99 -25.51 -3.52
N THR A 526 18.16 -26.81 -3.50
CA THR A 526 17.15 -27.74 -2.96
C THR A 526 17.78 -28.57 -1.84
N SER A 527 17.61 -28.11 -0.61
CA SER A 527 18.01 -28.87 0.60
C SER A 527 16.91 -29.79 1.16
N SER A 528 15.70 -29.83 0.54
CA SER A 528 14.53 -30.47 1.13
C SER A 528 13.61 -31.12 0.09
N VAL A 529 14.19 -31.88 -0.85
CA VAL A 529 13.45 -32.62 -1.89
C VAL A 529 13.72 -34.11 -1.71
N ASP A 530 12.69 -34.93 -1.89
CA ASP A 530 12.79 -36.39 -1.89
C ASP A 530 13.67 -36.90 -3.08
N THR A 531 14.26 -38.06 -2.94
CA THR A 531 15.24 -38.61 -3.90
C THR A 531 14.64 -38.84 -5.30
N GLU A 532 13.36 -39.17 -5.39
CA GLU A 532 12.68 -39.38 -6.69
C GLU A 532 12.52 -38.05 -7.43
N THR A 533 11.98 -37.05 -6.77
CA THR A 533 11.83 -35.68 -7.34
C THR A 533 13.20 -35.07 -7.64
N GLU A 534 14.23 -35.36 -6.85
CA GLU A 534 15.60 -34.93 -7.12
C GLU A 534 16.14 -35.46 -8.44
N SER A 535 15.91 -36.74 -8.74
CA SER A 535 16.31 -37.33 -10.02
C SER A 535 15.60 -36.72 -11.24
N LEU A 536 14.31 -36.36 -11.06
CA LEU A 536 13.53 -35.67 -12.11
C LEU A 536 14.06 -34.25 -12.35
N ILE A 537 14.40 -33.51 -11.28
CA ILE A 537 14.99 -32.18 -11.36
C ILE A 537 16.35 -32.22 -12.08
N ASP A 538 17.23 -33.19 -11.75
CA ASP A 538 18.54 -33.36 -12.42
C ASP A 538 18.41 -33.70 -13.91
N ALA A 539 17.44 -34.54 -14.27
CA ALA A 539 17.12 -34.85 -15.65
C ALA A 539 16.57 -33.63 -16.40
N ALA A 540 15.63 -32.92 -15.80
CA ALA A 540 15.06 -31.69 -16.34
C ALA A 540 16.11 -30.60 -16.54
N THR A 541 16.97 -30.37 -15.54
CA THR A 541 18.09 -29.43 -15.61
C THR A 541 19.02 -29.77 -16.78
N SER A 542 19.40 -31.04 -16.93
CA SER A 542 20.27 -31.49 -18.02
C SER A 542 19.66 -31.26 -19.40
N ARG A 543 18.35 -31.50 -19.56
CA ARG A 543 17.62 -31.28 -20.81
C ARG A 543 17.51 -29.79 -21.15
N LEU A 544 17.19 -28.96 -20.16
CA LEU A 544 17.09 -27.51 -20.34
C LEU A 544 18.42 -26.87 -20.76
N MET A 545 19.55 -27.43 -20.30
CA MET A 545 20.90 -26.94 -20.59
C MET A 545 21.48 -27.43 -21.90
N SER A 546 20.89 -28.46 -22.57
CA SER A 546 21.54 -29.23 -23.64
C SER A 546 21.91 -28.39 -24.87
N GLU A 547 21.14 -27.35 -25.20
CA GLU A 547 21.31 -26.57 -26.44
C GLU A 547 21.39 -25.04 -26.20
N ARG A 548 21.67 -24.62 -24.95
CA ARG A 548 21.61 -23.21 -24.56
C ARG A 548 22.86 -22.78 -23.81
N THR A 549 23.16 -21.50 -23.91
CA THR A 549 24.12 -20.88 -23.00
C THR A 549 23.54 -20.90 -21.59
N SER A 550 24.26 -21.50 -20.64
CA SER A 550 23.70 -21.71 -19.31
C SER A 550 24.63 -21.19 -18.20
N ILE A 551 24.04 -20.44 -17.27
CA ILE A 551 24.71 -19.94 -16.05
C ILE A 551 24.05 -20.60 -14.85
N ILE A 552 24.80 -21.37 -14.10
CA ILE A 552 24.26 -22.17 -13.00
C ILE A 552 24.88 -21.71 -11.69
N ILE A 553 24.06 -21.26 -10.74
CA ILE A 553 24.46 -21.16 -9.35
C ILE A 553 24.30 -22.54 -8.74
N ALA A 554 25.41 -23.28 -8.73
CA ALA A 554 25.34 -24.67 -8.36
C ALA A 554 25.56 -24.85 -6.85
N HIS A 555 24.63 -25.55 -6.24
CA HIS A 555 24.73 -26.09 -4.88
C HIS A 555 24.89 -27.61 -4.90
N ARG A 556 24.70 -28.27 -6.08
CA ARG A 556 24.87 -29.71 -6.28
C ARG A 556 26.09 -30.00 -7.11
N LEU A 557 26.84 -31.00 -6.67
CA LEU A 557 28.06 -31.41 -7.36
C LEU A 557 27.76 -32.02 -8.75
N SER A 558 26.65 -32.77 -8.89
CA SER A 558 26.23 -33.39 -10.16
C SER A 558 26.08 -32.35 -11.27
N THR A 559 25.58 -31.17 -10.95
CA THR A 559 25.40 -30.06 -11.88
C THR A 559 26.73 -29.35 -12.18
N VAL A 560 27.59 -29.16 -11.14
CA VAL A 560 28.92 -28.54 -11.29
C VAL A 560 29.81 -29.36 -12.22
N GLN A 561 29.78 -30.70 -12.11
CA GLN A 561 30.61 -31.60 -12.91
C GLN A 561 30.24 -31.60 -14.41
N LYS A 562 29.01 -31.22 -14.76
CA LYS A 562 28.53 -31.14 -16.14
C LYS A 562 28.81 -29.78 -16.80
N ALA A 563 29.31 -28.81 -16.04
CA ALA A 563 29.66 -27.50 -16.58
C ALA A 563 31.01 -27.53 -17.33
N ASP A 564 31.06 -26.79 -18.44
CA ASP A 564 32.28 -26.65 -19.23
C ASP A 564 33.36 -25.89 -18.45
N ARG A 565 32.90 -24.91 -17.63
CA ARG A 565 33.77 -24.10 -16.80
C ARG A 565 33.10 -23.77 -15.47
N ILE A 566 33.91 -23.74 -14.42
CA ILE A 566 33.50 -23.37 -13.05
C ILE A 566 34.20 -22.09 -12.67
N LEU A 567 33.41 -21.15 -12.15
CA LEU A 567 33.85 -19.86 -11.59
C LEU A 567 33.69 -19.91 -10.07
N VAL A 568 34.80 -19.80 -9.34
CA VAL A 568 34.77 -19.85 -7.88
C VAL A 568 34.79 -18.44 -7.30
N LEU A 569 33.68 -18.08 -6.65
CA LEU A 569 33.52 -16.79 -5.97
C LEU A 569 33.82 -16.91 -4.47
N HIS A 570 34.59 -15.97 -3.96
CA HIS A 570 34.83 -15.85 -2.53
C HIS A 570 34.85 -14.38 -2.10
N LYS A 571 33.97 -13.99 -1.19
CA LYS A 571 33.85 -12.62 -0.66
C LYS A 571 33.77 -11.54 -1.76
N GLY A 572 33.01 -11.85 -2.80
CA GLY A 572 32.76 -10.92 -3.91
C GLY A 572 33.88 -10.84 -4.96
N VAL A 573 34.84 -11.73 -4.95
CA VAL A 573 35.96 -11.74 -5.91
C VAL A 573 36.04 -13.12 -6.58
N THR A 574 36.37 -13.15 -7.88
CA THR A 574 36.69 -14.38 -8.59
C THR A 574 38.09 -14.87 -8.14
N ARG A 575 38.16 -16.06 -7.56
CA ARG A 575 39.41 -16.65 -7.06
C ARG A 575 39.99 -17.69 -7.98
N GLU A 576 39.16 -18.53 -8.55
CA GLU A 576 39.57 -19.63 -9.41
C GLU A 576 38.61 -19.76 -10.59
N SER A 577 39.16 -20.17 -11.72
CA SER A 577 38.37 -20.53 -12.91
C SER A 577 39.06 -21.70 -13.61
N GLY A 578 38.27 -22.64 -14.11
CA GLY A 578 38.74 -23.85 -14.80
C GLY A 578 37.67 -24.93 -14.84
N ASN A 579 37.95 -26.07 -15.44
CA ASN A 579 37.04 -27.21 -15.40
C ASN A 579 37.15 -27.98 -14.06
N HIS A 580 36.27 -28.94 -13.83
CA HIS A 580 36.19 -29.72 -12.59
C HIS A 580 37.53 -30.38 -12.23
N GLN A 581 38.18 -31.04 -13.21
CA GLN A 581 39.42 -31.78 -12.99
C GLN A 581 40.61 -30.86 -12.72
N GLU A 582 40.71 -29.76 -13.46
CA GLU A 582 41.76 -28.75 -13.27
C GLU A 582 41.68 -28.12 -11.86
N LEU A 583 40.49 -27.80 -11.39
CA LEU A 583 40.31 -27.17 -10.09
C LEU A 583 40.54 -28.16 -8.93
N LEU A 584 40.20 -29.43 -9.10
CA LEU A 584 40.55 -30.47 -8.14
C LEU A 584 42.05 -30.65 -8.04
N ALA A 585 42.75 -30.67 -9.20
CA ALA A 585 44.22 -30.82 -9.26
C ALA A 585 44.95 -29.65 -8.60
N LYS A 586 44.40 -28.40 -8.69
CA LYS A 586 44.95 -27.20 -8.04
C LYS A 586 44.87 -27.23 -6.52
N ARG A 587 44.03 -28.10 -5.93
CA ARG A 587 43.79 -28.21 -4.48
C ARG A 587 43.50 -26.86 -3.78
N GLY A 588 42.86 -25.98 -4.49
CA GLY A 588 42.55 -24.63 -4.04
C GLY A 588 41.24 -24.52 -3.24
N LEU A 589 40.53 -23.39 -3.40
CA LEU A 589 39.25 -23.12 -2.74
C LEU A 589 38.14 -24.07 -3.21
N TYR A 590 38.11 -24.37 -4.53
CA TYR A 590 37.18 -25.33 -5.09
C TYR A 590 37.31 -26.72 -4.46
N TYR A 591 38.56 -27.21 -4.31
CA TYR A 591 38.82 -28.48 -3.67
C TYR A 591 38.31 -28.54 -2.23
N LYS A 592 38.49 -27.46 -1.48
CA LYS A 592 37.95 -27.34 -0.11
C LYS A 592 36.44 -27.41 -0.07
N LEU A 593 35.74 -26.68 -0.98
CA LEU A 593 34.30 -26.74 -1.09
C LEU A 593 33.78 -28.13 -1.48
N TYR A 594 34.50 -28.81 -2.38
CA TYR A 594 34.23 -30.18 -2.79
C TYR A 594 34.31 -31.17 -1.63
N LEU A 595 35.37 -31.11 -0.82
CA LEU A 595 35.55 -31.97 0.36
C LEU A 595 34.47 -31.74 1.43
N LEU A 596 33.97 -30.52 1.60
CA LEU A 596 32.90 -30.22 2.53
C LEU A 596 31.59 -30.90 2.12
N GLN A 597 31.33 -31.11 0.83
CA GLN A 597 30.16 -31.80 0.32
C GLN A 597 30.34 -33.32 0.27
N HIS A 598 31.59 -33.83 0.26
CA HIS A 598 31.96 -35.27 0.25
C HIS A 598 32.92 -35.63 1.38
N PRO A 599 32.44 -35.63 2.63
CA PRO A 599 33.30 -35.91 3.78
C PRO A 599 33.98 -37.29 3.73
N GLU A 600 33.36 -38.29 3.09
CA GLU A 600 33.93 -39.63 2.95
C GLU A 600 35.24 -39.65 2.17
N GLN A 601 35.36 -38.85 1.10
CA GLN A 601 36.60 -38.73 0.32
C GLN A 601 37.67 -37.90 1.05
N GLY A 602 37.25 -36.96 1.90
CA GLY A 602 38.13 -36.16 2.75
C GLY A 602 38.78 -36.97 3.86
N ILE A 603 38.09 -37.95 4.40
CA ILE A 603 38.60 -38.87 5.41
C ILE A 603 39.65 -39.80 4.80
N LEU A 604 39.41 -40.33 3.61
CA LEU A 604 40.31 -41.20 2.87
C LEU A 604 41.63 -40.51 2.46
N THR A 605 41.60 -39.19 2.27
CA THR A 605 42.79 -38.41 1.85
C THR A 605 43.52 -37.70 3.01
N GLY A 606 43.05 -37.81 4.26
CA GLY A 606 43.65 -37.13 5.43
C GLY A 606 43.54 -35.60 5.37
N ALA A 607 42.80 -35.06 4.42
CA ALA A 607 42.78 -33.62 4.11
C ALA A 607 41.83 -32.78 5.01
N LEU A 608 40.94 -33.40 5.79
CA LEU A 608 40.01 -32.70 6.68
C LEU A 608 40.66 -32.23 8.00
N SER A 609 41.80 -32.76 8.36
CA SER A 609 42.53 -32.35 9.58
C SER A 609 43.29 -31.02 9.44
N SER A 610 43.39 -30.47 8.23
CA SER A 610 44.14 -29.24 7.94
C SER A 610 43.25 -27.99 7.66
N ILE A 611 41.95 -28.05 7.94
CA ILE A 611 41.05 -26.90 7.76
C ILE A 611 41.03 -26.09 9.07
N PRO A 612 41.61 -24.87 9.14
CA PRO A 612 41.54 -24.02 10.32
C PRO A 612 40.12 -23.48 10.45
N GLY A 613 39.41 -23.74 11.57
CA GLY A 613 38.13 -23.15 11.89
C GLY A 613 37.03 -24.11 12.34
N ARG A 614 37.38 -25.09 13.19
CA ARG A 614 36.43 -25.73 14.10
C ARG A 614 36.85 -25.35 15.52
N GLU A 615 36.50 -24.15 15.95
CA GLU A 615 36.27 -23.73 17.33
C GLU A 615 35.10 -22.79 17.38
#